data_136585c237559e04fbd946c86335e9bc
#
_entry.id   136585c237559e04fbd946c86335e9bc
#
_cell.length_a   1.000
_cell.length_b   1.000
_cell.length_c   1.000
_cell.angle_alpha   90.00
_cell.angle_beta   90.00
_cell.angle_gamma   90.00
#
_symmetry.space_group_name_H-M   'P 1'
#
loop_
_entity.id
_entity.type
_entity.pdbx_description
1 polymer ?
#
loop_
_entity_poly.entity_id
_entity_poly.type
_entity_poly.pdbx_seq_one_letter_code
_entity_poly.pdbx_strand_id
1 'polypeptide(L)'
;MIKIDSSELDKFSVYLKTKSEEDEKKIKKILKNSAMTIQKDAISNLTKNGSVKTGHLRRGVANFRRGMTATVHTSNIKYAVMVEKGTKAHIIKPKNKKALYWKGASHPVKKVNHPGSKAKPYLIPAFEKETPYFLKKLEEAIEW
;
A
#
# COMPACT_ATOMS: atom_id res chain seq x y z
N MET A 1 1.07 8.05 1.60
CA MET A 1 1.49 7.68 0.23
C MET A 1 2.88 7.06 0.33
N ILE A 2 3.00 5.77 0.05
CA ILE A 2 4.32 5.12 -0.01
C ILE A 2 4.85 5.40 -1.42
N LYS A 3 5.79 6.34 -1.54
CA LYS A 3 6.59 6.51 -2.76
C LYS A 3 7.68 5.45 -2.73
N ILE A 4 7.71 4.62 -3.73
CA ILE A 4 8.79 3.69 -3.96
C ILE A 4 9.81 4.47 -4.78
N ASP A 5 10.92 4.82 -4.14
CA ASP A 5 12.08 5.42 -4.79
C ASP A 5 12.84 4.30 -5.50
N SER A 6 12.88 4.39 -6.81
CA SER A 6 13.57 3.41 -7.63
C SER A 6 14.63 4.12 -8.46
N SER A 7 15.80 4.34 -7.88
CA SER A 7 16.97 4.87 -8.61
C SER A 7 17.35 4.01 -9.84
N GLU A 8 17.01 2.72 -9.82
CA GLU A 8 17.14 1.82 -10.97
C GLU A 8 16.08 2.10 -12.05
N LEU A 9 14.87 2.54 -11.68
CA LEU A 9 13.85 2.99 -12.63
C LEU A 9 14.21 4.32 -13.30
N ASP A 10 14.99 5.16 -12.65
CA ASP A 10 15.47 6.40 -13.27
C ASP A 10 16.51 6.12 -14.36
N LYS A 11 17.46 5.23 -14.13
CA LYS A 11 18.40 4.75 -15.15
C LYS A 11 17.65 4.11 -16.33
N PHE A 12 16.61 3.34 -16.00
CA PHE A 12 15.76 2.69 -16.96
C PHE A 12 14.90 3.68 -17.78
N SER A 13 14.42 4.77 -17.16
CA SER A 13 13.66 5.81 -17.85
C SER A 13 14.49 6.56 -18.91
N VAL A 14 15.79 6.72 -18.67
CA VAL A 14 16.73 7.31 -19.64
C VAL A 14 16.91 6.37 -20.85
N TYR A 15 17.07 5.09 -20.60
CA TYR A 15 17.18 4.07 -21.66
C TYR A 15 15.92 4.00 -22.54
N LEU A 16 14.72 4.10 -21.91
CA LEU A 16 13.45 4.06 -22.63
C LEU A 16 13.21 5.23 -23.58
N LYS A 17 13.81 6.38 -23.34
CA LYS A 17 13.72 7.52 -24.28
C LYS A 17 14.35 7.23 -25.63
N THR A 18 15.15 6.18 -25.74
CA THR A 18 15.88 5.80 -26.96
C THR A 18 15.31 4.58 -27.67
N LYS A 19 14.26 3.94 -27.13
CA LYS A 19 13.71 2.70 -27.67
C LYS A 19 12.32 2.88 -28.35
N SER A 20 11.96 1.88 -29.17
CA SER A 20 10.76 1.90 -30.01
C SER A 20 9.45 1.96 -29.22
N GLU A 21 8.37 2.45 -29.85
CA GLU A 21 7.02 2.47 -29.28
C GLU A 21 6.50 1.11 -28.82
N GLU A 22 7.02 0.02 -29.41
CA GLU A 22 6.65 -1.35 -29.05
C GLU A 22 7.16 -1.73 -27.66
N ASP A 23 8.42 -1.39 -27.35
CA ASP A 23 9.00 -1.67 -26.03
C ASP A 23 8.30 -0.85 -24.95
N GLU A 24 7.94 0.39 -25.27
CA GLU A 24 7.14 1.21 -24.37
C GLU A 24 5.77 0.59 -24.07
N LYS A 25 5.10 0.03 -25.08
CA LYS A 25 3.83 -0.69 -24.89
C LYS A 25 3.98 -1.95 -24.04
N LYS A 26 5.06 -2.74 -24.26
CA LYS A 26 5.36 -3.94 -23.45
C LYS A 26 5.55 -3.56 -21.98
N ILE A 27 6.36 -2.55 -21.70
CA ILE A 27 6.66 -2.11 -20.34
C ILE A 27 5.42 -1.55 -19.64
N LYS A 28 4.62 -0.73 -20.33
CA LYS A 28 3.33 -0.26 -19.79
C LYS A 28 2.41 -1.42 -19.40
N LYS A 29 2.40 -2.50 -20.17
CA LYS A 29 1.63 -3.72 -19.86
C LYS A 29 2.19 -4.42 -18.63
N ILE A 30 3.52 -4.58 -18.53
CA ILE A 30 4.17 -5.20 -17.36
C ILE A 30 3.87 -4.40 -16.10
N LEU A 31 4.06 -3.07 -16.11
CA LEU A 31 3.73 -2.17 -15.00
C LEU A 31 2.28 -2.31 -14.53
N LYS A 32 1.34 -2.32 -15.49
CA LYS A 32 -0.08 -2.51 -15.18
C LYS A 32 -0.34 -3.85 -14.50
N ASN A 33 0.21 -4.92 -15.04
CA ASN A 33 -0.01 -6.28 -14.52
C ASN A 33 0.59 -6.44 -13.12
N SER A 34 1.80 -5.95 -12.89
CA SER A 34 2.44 -6.02 -11.57
C SER A 34 1.69 -5.17 -10.53
N ALA A 35 1.20 -3.98 -10.89
CA ALA A 35 0.36 -3.20 -9.99
C ALA A 35 -0.95 -3.91 -9.63
N MET A 36 -1.58 -4.61 -10.58
CA MET A 36 -2.77 -5.43 -10.31
C MET A 36 -2.45 -6.64 -9.41
N THR A 37 -1.30 -7.28 -9.60
CA THR A 37 -0.85 -8.39 -8.74
C THR A 37 -0.60 -7.90 -7.33
N ILE A 38 0.13 -6.78 -7.15
CA ILE A 38 0.38 -6.17 -5.84
C ILE A 38 -0.94 -5.81 -5.16
N GLN A 39 -1.90 -5.20 -5.86
CA GLN A 39 -3.22 -4.90 -5.31
C GLN A 39 -3.93 -6.15 -4.82
N LYS A 40 -3.97 -7.20 -5.65
CA LYS A 40 -4.61 -8.48 -5.31
C LYS A 40 -3.96 -9.13 -4.07
N ASP A 41 -2.64 -9.16 -4.03
CA ASP A 41 -1.90 -9.74 -2.91
C ASP A 41 -2.07 -8.91 -1.63
N ALA A 42 -2.08 -7.58 -1.71
CA ALA A 42 -2.36 -6.70 -0.58
C ALA A 42 -3.78 -6.94 -0.01
N ILE A 43 -4.79 -7.08 -0.86
CA ILE A 43 -6.15 -7.43 -0.46
C ILE A 43 -6.21 -8.82 0.21
N SER A 44 -5.50 -9.80 -0.33
CA SER A 44 -5.36 -11.13 0.25
C SER A 44 -4.70 -11.08 1.64
N ASN A 45 -3.61 -10.34 1.78
CA ASN A 45 -2.89 -10.16 3.04
C ASN A 45 -3.79 -9.50 4.11
N LEU A 46 -4.57 -8.47 3.76
CA LEU A 46 -5.56 -7.86 4.67
C LEU A 46 -6.57 -8.89 5.20
N THR A 47 -6.99 -9.80 4.35
CA THR A 47 -7.94 -10.85 4.74
C THR A 47 -7.27 -11.89 5.64
N LYS A 48 -6.08 -12.36 5.28
CA LYS A 48 -5.33 -13.39 6.01
C LYS A 48 -4.89 -12.92 7.41
N ASN A 49 -4.47 -11.66 7.55
CA ASN A 49 -3.99 -11.12 8.83
C ASN A 49 -5.14 -10.61 9.75
N GLY A 50 -6.39 -10.85 9.38
CA GLY A 50 -7.56 -10.50 10.18
C GLY A 50 -7.80 -8.99 10.32
N SER A 51 -7.31 -8.17 9.39
CA SER A 51 -7.47 -6.71 9.43
C SER A 51 -8.80 -6.23 8.81
N VAL A 52 -9.67 -7.15 8.42
CA VAL A 52 -10.95 -6.82 7.78
C VAL A 52 -12.07 -6.82 8.81
N LYS A 53 -12.47 -5.64 9.32
CA LYS A 53 -13.69 -5.47 10.15
C LYS A 53 -14.90 -5.08 9.29
N THR A 54 -14.83 -3.93 8.62
CA THR A 54 -15.91 -3.40 7.77
C THR A 54 -15.64 -3.59 6.27
N GLY A 55 -14.45 -4.05 5.93
CA GLY A 55 -13.99 -4.15 4.55
C GLY A 55 -13.63 -2.82 3.89
N HIS A 56 -13.72 -1.68 4.60
CA HIS A 56 -13.44 -0.36 4.05
C HIS A 56 -12.00 -0.25 3.53
N LEU A 57 -10.99 -0.66 4.33
CA LEU A 57 -9.60 -0.66 3.89
C LEU A 57 -9.38 -1.60 2.70
N ARG A 58 -9.96 -2.79 2.74
CA ARG A 58 -9.85 -3.77 1.64
C ARG A 58 -10.40 -3.22 0.32
N ARG A 59 -11.57 -2.55 0.36
CA ARG A 59 -12.16 -1.89 -0.83
C ARG A 59 -11.38 -0.66 -1.27
N GLY A 60 -10.66 -0.02 -0.36
CA GLY A 60 -9.86 1.17 -0.63
C GLY A 60 -8.50 0.89 -1.27
N VAL A 61 -8.03 -0.37 -1.31
CA VAL A 61 -6.79 -0.71 -2.03
C VAL A 61 -7.07 -0.65 -3.53
N ALA A 62 -6.43 0.29 -4.18
CA ALA A 62 -6.60 0.54 -5.62
C ALA A 62 -5.25 0.70 -6.30
N ASN A 63 -5.22 0.53 -7.61
CA ASN A 63 -4.06 0.84 -8.44
C ASN A 63 -4.46 1.77 -9.59
N PHE A 64 -3.50 2.54 -10.05
CA PHE A 64 -3.62 3.30 -11.29
C PHE A 64 -2.26 3.38 -11.98
N ARG A 65 -2.27 3.65 -13.28
CA ARG A 65 -1.07 3.87 -14.07
C ARG A 65 -1.18 5.20 -14.84
N ARG A 66 -0.12 5.97 -14.77
CA ARG A 66 0.02 7.21 -15.56
C ARG A 66 1.41 7.20 -16.22
N GLY A 67 1.44 7.18 -17.54
CA GLY A 67 2.70 7.06 -18.29
C GLY A 67 3.44 5.78 -17.92
N MET A 68 4.67 5.92 -17.47
CA MET A 68 5.58 4.85 -17.04
C MET A 68 5.58 4.63 -15.53
N THR A 69 4.59 5.16 -14.82
CA THR A 69 4.46 4.99 -13.38
C THR A 69 3.18 4.21 -13.07
N ALA A 70 3.29 3.16 -12.28
CA ALA A 70 2.16 2.46 -11.68
C ALA A 70 2.17 2.67 -10.17
N THR A 71 1.01 2.97 -9.60
CA THR A 71 0.87 3.25 -8.17
C THR A 71 -0.19 2.34 -7.57
N VAL A 72 0.11 1.74 -6.43
CA VAL A 72 -0.86 1.05 -5.59
C VAL A 72 -1.05 1.88 -4.32
N HIS A 73 -2.29 2.21 -3.98
CA HIS A 73 -2.61 3.12 -2.89
C HIS A 73 -3.86 2.69 -2.13
N THR A 74 -4.15 3.35 -1.03
CA THR A 74 -5.30 3.06 -0.14
C THR A 74 -6.27 4.24 -0.06
N SER A 75 -6.65 4.85 -1.18
CA SER A 75 -7.72 5.85 -1.30
C SER A 75 -7.88 6.80 -0.10
N ASN A 76 -6.80 7.44 0.36
CA ASN A 76 -6.76 8.39 1.50
C ASN A 76 -7.27 7.83 2.84
N ILE A 77 -7.24 6.53 3.05
CA ILE A 77 -7.65 5.92 4.31
C ILE A 77 -6.58 6.17 5.38
N LYS A 78 -6.84 7.12 6.27
CA LYS A 78 -5.88 7.61 7.28
C LYS A 78 -5.29 6.51 8.18
N TYR A 79 -6.08 5.51 8.53
CA TYR A 79 -5.64 4.41 9.39
C TYR A 79 -4.88 3.29 8.64
N ALA A 80 -4.77 3.36 7.33
CA ALA A 80 -4.07 2.36 6.51
C ALA A 80 -2.61 2.17 6.94
N VAL A 81 -1.90 3.29 7.19
CA VAL A 81 -0.52 3.27 7.69
C VAL A 81 -0.42 2.65 9.09
N MET A 82 -1.42 2.90 9.95
CA MET A 82 -1.47 2.32 11.29
C MET A 82 -1.68 0.81 11.26
N VAL A 83 -2.41 0.30 10.29
CA VAL A 83 -2.55 -1.14 10.07
C VAL A 83 -1.24 -1.73 9.58
N GLU A 84 -0.60 -1.10 8.59
CA GLU A 84 0.66 -1.56 8.00
C GLU A 84 1.80 -1.61 9.04
N LYS A 85 2.02 -0.51 9.76
CA LYS A 85 3.17 -0.31 10.66
C LYS A 85 2.88 -0.54 12.14
N GLY A 86 1.60 -0.72 12.50
CA GLY A 86 1.17 -0.70 13.90
C GLY A 86 1.22 0.70 14.51
N THR A 87 0.91 0.80 15.79
CA THR A 87 0.98 2.05 16.56
C THR A 87 1.65 1.80 17.90
N LYS A 88 2.44 2.77 18.35
CA LYS A 88 3.00 2.77 19.72
C LYS A 88 1.92 3.04 20.76
N ALA A 89 2.18 2.70 22.00
CA ALA A 89 1.34 3.09 23.12
C ALA A 89 1.17 4.63 23.18
N HIS A 90 -0.05 5.10 23.37
CA HIS A 90 -0.36 6.53 23.42
C HIS A 90 -1.60 6.82 24.25
N ILE A 91 -1.74 8.06 24.66
CA ILE A 91 -2.90 8.53 25.42
C ILE A 91 -3.91 9.15 24.45
N ILE A 92 -5.15 8.66 24.50
CA ILE A 92 -6.27 9.24 23.76
C ILE A 92 -7.01 10.20 24.67
N LYS A 93 -7.18 11.45 24.23
CA LYS A 93 -7.98 12.48 24.88
C LYS A 93 -9.11 12.94 23.96
N PRO A 94 -10.27 13.37 24.48
CA PRO A 94 -11.31 13.95 23.66
C PRO A 94 -10.82 15.27 23.04
N LYS A 95 -11.14 15.50 21.76
CA LYS A 95 -10.79 16.75 21.04
C LYS A 95 -11.88 17.81 21.20
N ASN A 96 -13.13 17.44 20.94
CA ASN A 96 -14.26 18.36 20.86
C ASN A 96 -15.36 18.10 21.92
N LYS A 97 -15.20 17.06 22.74
CA LYS A 97 -16.16 16.67 23.78
C LYS A 97 -15.49 16.68 25.15
N LYS A 98 -16.29 16.78 26.22
CA LYS A 98 -15.77 16.78 27.61
C LYS A 98 -15.19 15.42 28.04
N ALA A 99 -15.63 14.32 27.39
CA ALA A 99 -15.22 12.96 27.73
C ALA A 99 -15.28 12.03 26.50
N LEU A 100 -14.58 10.90 26.60
CA LEU A 100 -14.64 9.77 25.66
C LEU A 100 -15.67 8.76 26.15
N TYR A 101 -16.47 8.24 25.20
CA TYR A 101 -17.40 7.14 25.46
C TYR A 101 -17.47 6.24 24.22
N TRP A 102 -17.51 4.92 24.43
CA TRP A 102 -17.67 3.93 23.37
C TRP A 102 -18.55 2.78 23.85
N LYS A 103 -19.11 2.03 22.92
CA LYS A 103 -19.95 0.87 23.24
C LYS A 103 -19.14 -0.16 24.05
N GLY A 104 -19.57 -0.45 25.27
CA GLY A 104 -18.87 -1.32 26.22
C GLY A 104 -18.07 -0.59 27.30
N ALA A 105 -18.01 0.74 27.26
CA ALA A 105 -17.48 1.52 28.39
C ALA A 105 -18.53 1.61 29.50
N SER A 106 -18.11 1.40 30.75
CA SER A 106 -19.01 1.52 31.93
C SER A 106 -19.40 2.97 32.22
N HIS A 107 -18.53 3.94 31.90
CA HIS A 107 -18.75 5.38 32.11
C HIS A 107 -17.87 6.22 31.19
N PRO A 108 -18.20 7.51 30.94
CA PRO A 108 -17.36 8.41 30.18
C PRO A 108 -16.03 8.70 30.90
N VAL A 109 -14.92 8.72 30.17
CA VAL A 109 -13.58 8.95 30.72
C VAL A 109 -12.88 10.14 30.05
N LYS A 110 -12.04 10.85 30.82
CA LYS A 110 -11.29 12.02 30.31
C LYS A 110 -10.05 11.64 29.49
N LYS A 111 -9.55 10.43 29.67
CA LYS A 111 -8.37 9.90 28.93
C LYS A 111 -8.41 8.40 28.91
N VAL A 112 -7.81 7.81 27.85
CA VAL A 112 -7.60 6.36 27.71
C VAL A 112 -6.13 6.13 27.41
N ASN A 113 -5.49 5.25 28.16
CA ASN A 113 -4.15 4.75 27.83
C ASN A 113 -4.32 3.61 26.84
N HIS A 114 -4.06 3.90 25.56
CA HIS A 114 -4.11 2.89 24.51
C HIS A 114 -2.76 2.19 24.40
N PRO A 115 -2.68 0.85 24.47
CA PRO A 115 -1.41 0.10 24.46
C PRO A 115 -0.72 0.13 23.09
N GLY A 116 -1.34 0.71 22.07
CA GLY A 116 -0.90 0.59 20.69
C GLY A 116 -1.51 -0.62 20.00
N SER A 117 -1.08 -0.87 18.78
CA SER A 117 -1.47 -2.05 17.99
C SER A 117 -0.26 -2.66 17.29
N LYS A 118 -0.22 -3.98 17.23
CA LYS A 118 0.81 -4.69 16.45
C LYS A 118 0.66 -4.36 14.97
N ALA A 119 1.77 -4.27 14.25
CA ALA A 119 1.80 -4.15 12.81
C ALA A 119 1.13 -5.37 12.16
N LYS A 120 0.36 -5.12 11.12
CA LYS A 120 -0.27 -6.13 10.26
C LYS A 120 0.01 -5.74 8.81
N PRO A 121 1.25 -5.91 8.35
CA PRO A 121 1.67 -5.48 7.02
C PRO A 121 0.89 -6.22 5.94
N TYR A 122 0.47 -5.50 4.93
CA TYR A 122 -0.31 -6.04 3.82
C TYR A 122 0.20 -5.56 2.47
N LEU A 123 0.63 -4.30 2.37
CA LEU A 123 1.08 -3.69 1.12
C LEU A 123 2.57 -3.95 0.88
N ILE A 124 3.41 -3.74 1.90
CA ILE A 124 4.87 -3.95 1.79
C ILE A 124 5.19 -5.40 1.40
N PRO A 125 4.66 -6.45 2.06
CA PRO A 125 4.93 -7.83 1.66
C PRO A 125 4.42 -8.18 0.26
N ALA A 126 3.30 -7.58 -0.18
CA ALA A 126 2.80 -7.79 -1.53
C ALA A 126 3.74 -7.19 -2.58
N PHE A 127 4.31 -6.04 -2.27
CA PHE A 127 5.30 -5.38 -3.12
C PHE A 127 6.61 -6.15 -3.19
N GLU A 128 7.18 -6.50 -2.04
CA GLU A 128 8.44 -7.26 -1.95
C GLU A 128 8.35 -8.59 -2.71
N LYS A 129 7.21 -9.26 -2.63
CA LYS A 129 6.94 -10.50 -3.35
C LYS A 129 6.93 -10.30 -4.87
N GLU A 130 6.30 -9.26 -5.38
CA GLU A 130 6.16 -9.02 -6.84
C GLU A 130 7.43 -8.44 -7.46
N THR A 131 8.26 -7.73 -6.70
CA THR A 131 9.47 -7.05 -7.20
C THR A 131 10.38 -7.96 -8.05
N PRO A 132 10.82 -9.15 -7.60
CA PRO A 132 11.69 -10.00 -8.40
C PRO A 132 11.03 -10.48 -9.71
N TYR A 133 9.74 -10.75 -9.70
CA TYR A 133 9.00 -11.14 -10.91
C TYR A 133 8.85 -9.96 -11.88
N PHE A 134 8.63 -8.77 -11.35
CA PHE A 134 8.57 -7.56 -12.15
C PHE A 134 9.92 -7.29 -12.85
N LEU A 135 11.02 -7.34 -12.11
CA LEU A 135 12.36 -7.12 -12.66
C LEU A 135 12.69 -8.15 -13.76
N LYS A 136 12.44 -9.44 -13.49
CA LYS A 136 12.64 -10.50 -14.47
C LYS A 136 11.85 -10.26 -15.76
N LYS A 137 10.57 -9.88 -15.66
CA LYS A 137 9.75 -9.57 -16.84
C LYS A 137 10.24 -8.34 -17.60
N LEU A 138 10.82 -7.37 -16.92
CA LEU A 138 11.42 -6.21 -17.56
C LEU A 138 12.68 -6.60 -18.32
N GLU A 139 13.56 -7.40 -17.72
CA GLU A 139 14.76 -7.92 -18.37
C GLU A 139 14.40 -8.71 -19.64
N GLU A 140 13.42 -9.63 -19.54
CA GLU A 140 12.93 -10.42 -20.68
C GLU A 140 12.31 -9.54 -21.78
N ALA A 141 11.70 -8.40 -21.44
CA ALA A 141 11.02 -7.54 -22.40
C ALA A 141 11.96 -6.63 -23.19
N ILE A 142 13.19 -6.41 -22.70
CA ILE A 142 14.08 -5.39 -23.22
C ILE A 142 15.25 -5.98 -23.99
N GLU A 143 15.43 -7.31 -23.98
CA GLU A 143 16.57 -7.98 -24.62
C GLU A 143 17.87 -7.13 -24.52
N TRP A 144 18.61 -7.32 -23.44
CA TRP A 144 19.92 -6.68 -23.24
C TRP A 144 20.99 -7.30 -24.13
#